data_9bd537e5cd37ba3c7dce86580ed86571
#
_entry.id   9bd537e5cd37ba3c7dce86580ed86571
#
_cell.length_a   1.000
_cell.length_b   1.000
_cell.length_c   1.000
_cell.angle_alpha   90.00
_cell.angle_beta   90.00
_cell.angle_gamma   90.00
#
_symmetry.space_group_name_H-M   'P 1'
#
loop_
_entity.id
_entity.type
_entity.pdbx_description
1 polymer ?
#
loop_
_entity_poly.entity_id
_entity_poly.type
_entity_poly.pdbx_seq_one_letter_code
_entity_poly.pdbx_strand_id
1 'polypeptide(L)'
;GFGRRQDTDWMIEATRLAGAIRKPVKLIWSREDDLQYGKFRPMCLQRLEAGVDGDGNVTSWTHCVVGDGVGLIDTGIEIPFYDIPNQNIERCSVSHGIRLRHWRAVGHGFNKFAIEAFVDEIASGQSVDPYQFRRTLLRKSPRGVNVLDSVAEMADWGGNVPEGRARGIAFADHSGSLVAAVAEISVDETSGKIKVHK
;
A
#
# COMPACT_ATOMS: atom_id res chain seq x y z
N GLY A 1 13.82 15.48 1.27
CA GLY A 1 14.07 14.27 0.59
C GLY A 1 13.04 13.57 -0.16
N PHE A 2 12.35 12.89 -0.38
CA PHE A 2 11.47 12.10 -1.25
C PHE A 2 12.28 11.25 -2.25
N GLY A 3 12.88 10.18 -1.72
CA GLY A 3 13.49 9.14 -2.52
C GLY A 3 14.73 9.62 -3.27
N ARG A 4 14.62 10.01 -4.52
CA ARG A 4 15.76 10.35 -5.39
C ARG A 4 16.73 11.38 -4.81
N ARG A 5 16.24 12.35 -4.04
CA ARG A 5 17.09 13.37 -3.42
C ARG A 5 17.90 12.91 -2.20
N GLN A 6 17.71 11.67 -1.75
CA GLN A 6 18.52 11.08 -0.69
C GLN A 6 19.83 10.50 -1.20
N ASP A 7 20.00 10.42 -2.51
CA ASP A 7 21.21 9.93 -3.17
C ASP A 7 22.11 11.08 -3.62
N THR A 8 23.38 10.76 -3.79
CA THR A 8 24.41 11.71 -4.24
C THR A 8 24.99 11.34 -5.61
N ASP A 9 24.49 10.32 -6.26
CA ASP A 9 24.97 9.81 -7.55
C ASP A 9 24.93 10.89 -8.65
N TRP A 10 23.85 11.67 -8.71
CA TRP A 10 23.71 12.81 -9.62
C TRP A 10 24.74 13.95 -9.36
N MET A 11 25.12 14.15 -8.09
CA MET A 11 26.19 15.11 -7.75
C MET A 11 27.56 14.57 -8.18
N ILE A 12 27.82 13.28 -7.97
CA ILE A 12 29.05 12.61 -8.37
C ILE A 12 29.20 12.69 -9.89
N GLU A 13 28.14 12.43 -10.63
CA GLU A 13 28.13 12.47 -12.10
C GLU A 13 28.44 13.89 -12.61
N ALA A 14 27.74 14.90 -12.10
CA ALA A 14 28.00 16.30 -12.48
C ALA A 14 29.44 16.72 -12.14
N THR A 15 29.96 16.30 -10.99
CA THR A 15 31.35 16.62 -10.58
C THR A 15 32.37 15.94 -11.51
N ARG A 16 32.16 14.68 -11.87
CA ARG A 16 33.03 13.97 -12.81
C ARG A 16 33.06 14.63 -14.19
N LEU A 17 31.90 15.02 -14.70
CA LEU A 17 31.79 15.73 -15.97
C LEU A 17 32.51 17.08 -15.91
N ALA A 18 32.29 17.87 -14.87
CA ALA A 18 32.97 19.16 -14.70
C ALA A 18 34.49 19.00 -14.63
N GLY A 19 34.96 17.97 -13.92
CA GLY A 19 36.40 17.63 -13.84
C GLY A 19 36.99 17.22 -15.20
N ALA A 20 36.28 16.44 -15.99
CA ALA A 20 36.72 15.97 -17.30
C ALA A 20 36.83 17.12 -18.32
N ILE A 21 35.84 18.00 -18.37
CA ILE A 21 35.84 19.13 -19.33
C ILE A 21 36.49 20.39 -18.78
N ARG A 22 36.82 20.42 -17.47
CA ARG A 22 37.41 21.56 -16.75
C ARG A 22 36.65 22.88 -16.93
N LYS A 23 35.32 22.79 -16.89
CA LYS A 23 34.38 23.91 -16.98
C LYS A 23 33.18 23.70 -16.06
N PRO A 24 32.48 24.77 -15.67
CA PRO A 24 31.21 24.66 -14.98
C PRO A 24 30.21 23.81 -15.81
N VAL A 25 29.49 22.91 -15.13
CA VAL A 25 28.50 22.00 -15.74
C VAL A 25 27.17 22.17 -15.05
N LYS A 26 26.11 22.26 -15.84
CA LYS A 26 24.73 22.05 -15.42
C LYS A 26 24.24 20.73 -16.04
N LEU A 27 24.11 19.70 -15.21
CA LEU A 27 23.60 18.40 -15.64
C LEU A 27 22.09 18.33 -15.41
N ILE A 28 21.34 18.00 -16.45
CA ILE A 28 19.91 17.75 -16.38
C ILE A 28 19.66 16.46 -17.15
N TRP A 29 19.11 15.46 -16.46
CA TRP A 29 18.65 14.23 -17.10
C TRP A 29 17.35 14.50 -17.87
N SER A 30 17.21 13.86 -19.02
CA SER A 30 15.93 13.77 -19.70
C SER A 30 14.96 12.89 -18.92
N ARG A 31 13.71 12.87 -19.33
CA ARG A 31 12.72 11.94 -18.74
C ARG A 31 13.09 10.49 -19.01
N GLU A 32 13.62 10.20 -20.17
CA GLU A 32 14.09 8.89 -20.59
C GLU A 32 15.27 8.43 -19.73
N ASP A 33 16.24 9.29 -19.48
CA ASP A 33 17.38 9.00 -18.60
C ASP A 33 16.90 8.69 -17.17
N ASP A 34 15.98 9.51 -16.64
CA ASP A 34 15.44 9.32 -15.28
C ASP A 34 14.66 8.00 -15.16
N LEU A 35 13.91 7.61 -16.18
CA LEU A 35 13.17 6.35 -16.22
C LEU A 35 14.09 5.12 -16.39
N GLN A 36 15.16 5.23 -17.17
CA GLN A 36 16.06 4.11 -17.45
C GLN A 36 17.14 3.94 -16.38
N TYR A 37 17.69 5.05 -15.88
CA TYR A 37 18.85 5.06 -14.98
C TYR A 37 18.52 5.50 -13.55
N GLY A 38 17.29 5.89 -13.28
CA GLY A 38 16.81 6.24 -11.97
C GLY A 38 16.76 5.04 -11.01
N LYS A 39 16.11 5.23 -9.88
CA LYS A 39 15.90 4.17 -8.89
C LYS A 39 14.41 3.85 -8.79
N PHE A 40 14.09 2.60 -8.55
CA PHE A 40 12.75 2.08 -8.63
C PHE A 40 12.16 1.81 -7.24
N ARG A 41 10.84 1.75 -7.17
CA ARG A 41 10.14 1.16 -6.04
C ARG A 41 10.48 -0.34 -6.01
N PRO A 42 10.72 -0.94 -4.82
CA PRO A 42 10.93 -2.37 -4.72
C PRO A 42 9.74 -3.16 -5.28
N MET A 43 10.06 -4.23 -5.97
CA MET A 43 9.12 -5.30 -6.29
C MET A 43 9.12 -6.29 -5.13
N CYS A 44 7.96 -6.77 -4.72
CA CYS A 44 7.85 -7.76 -3.66
C CYS A 44 6.77 -8.79 -3.97
N LEU A 45 6.96 -9.99 -3.43
CA LEU A 45 5.94 -11.02 -3.30
C LEU A 45 5.38 -10.97 -1.88
N GLN A 46 4.08 -11.10 -1.73
CA GLN A 46 3.42 -11.12 -0.43
C GLN A 46 2.56 -12.37 -0.30
N ARG A 47 2.67 -13.03 0.84
CA ARG A 47 1.82 -14.15 1.25
C ARG A 47 1.12 -13.79 2.54
N LEU A 48 -0.19 -13.85 2.52
CA LEU A 48 -1.05 -13.60 3.67
C LEU A 48 -1.87 -14.84 3.99
N GLU A 49 -2.00 -15.13 5.27
CA GLU A 49 -2.83 -16.22 5.78
C GLU A 49 -3.54 -15.75 7.05
N ALA A 50 -4.76 -16.20 7.25
CA ALA A 50 -5.53 -15.92 8.45
C ALA A 50 -6.29 -17.15 8.93
N GLY A 51 -6.34 -17.34 10.23
CA GLY A 51 -7.23 -18.31 10.88
C GLY A 51 -8.50 -17.60 11.31
N VAL A 52 -9.65 -18.22 11.02
CA VAL A 52 -10.98 -17.73 11.40
C VAL A 52 -11.65 -18.82 12.24
N ASP A 53 -12.24 -18.45 13.39
CA ASP A 53 -12.98 -19.38 14.24
C ASP A 53 -14.42 -19.60 13.75
N GLY A 54 -15.15 -20.48 14.46
CA GLY A 54 -16.54 -20.80 14.12
C GLY A 54 -17.53 -19.64 14.28
N ASP A 55 -17.15 -18.57 14.99
CA ASP A 55 -17.94 -17.35 15.20
C ASP A 55 -17.59 -16.24 14.20
N GLY A 56 -16.65 -16.51 13.30
CA GLY A 56 -16.20 -15.57 12.27
C GLY A 56 -15.13 -14.58 12.73
N ASN A 57 -14.54 -14.76 13.93
CA ASN A 57 -13.46 -13.90 14.39
C ASN A 57 -12.12 -14.32 13.78
N VAL A 58 -11.32 -13.34 13.36
CA VAL A 58 -9.93 -13.59 12.93
C VAL A 58 -9.08 -13.84 14.17
N THR A 59 -8.58 -15.05 14.32
CA THR A 59 -7.80 -15.49 15.49
C THR A 59 -6.30 -15.50 15.26
N SER A 60 -5.88 -15.54 14.00
CA SER A 60 -4.47 -15.47 13.62
C SER A 60 -4.27 -14.77 12.29
N TRP A 61 -3.09 -14.19 12.12
CA TRP A 61 -2.67 -13.50 10.92
C TRP A 61 -1.20 -13.76 10.66
N THR A 62 -0.88 -14.21 9.48
CA THR A 62 0.51 -14.32 9.00
C THR A 62 0.68 -13.45 7.76
N HIS A 63 1.71 -12.61 7.74
CA HIS A 63 2.08 -11.82 6.58
C HIS A 63 3.57 -11.96 6.32
N CYS A 64 3.93 -12.60 5.22
CA CYS A 64 5.29 -12.74 4.74
C CYS A 64 5.50 -11.82 3.53
N VAL A 65 6.53 -10.97 3.56
CA VAL A 65 6.95 -10.17 2.42
C VAL A 65 8.36 -10.58 1.99
N VAL A 66 8.52 -10.84 0.70
CA VAL A 66 9.78 -11.23 0.08
C VAL A 66 10.16 -10.22 -1.00
N GLY A 67 11.37 -9.70 -0.95
CA GLY A 67 11.84 -8.74 -1.96
C GLY A 67 13.23 -8.21 -1.66
N ASP A 68 13.71 -7.31 -2.49
CA ASP A 68 14.96 -6.57 -2.29
C ASP A 68 14.71 -5.24 -1.60
N GLY A 69 15.71 -4.76 -0.86
CA GLY A 69 15.64 -3.48 -0.18
C GLY A 69 14.97 -3.53 1.20
N VAL A 70 15.60 -4.23 2.14
CA VAL A 70 15.22 -4.17 3.57
C VAL A 70 15.08 -2.70 4.01
N GLY A 71 14.02 -2.38 4.76
CA GLY A 71 13.63 -1.01 5.09
C GLY A 71 12.83 -0.30 4.01
N LEU A 72 12.75 -0.88 2.80
CA LEU A 72 11.89 -0.40 1.72
C LEU A 72 10.64 -1.27 1.55
N ILE A 73 10.76 -2.58 1.77
CA ILE A 73 9.67 -3.53 1.57
C ILE A 73 8.84 -3.78 2.84
N ASP A 74 9.40 -3.57 4.01
CA ASP A 74 8.84 -3.99 5.30
C ASP A 74 8.10 -2.90 6.08
N THR A 75 8.12 -1.65 5.63
CA THR A 75 7.36 -0.59 6.29
C THR A 75 5.86 -0.73 6.01
N GLY A 76 5.05 -0.68 7.07
CA GLY A 76 3.59 -0.81 6.96
C GLY A 76 3.06 -2.23 6.78
N ILE A 77 3.91 -3.25 7.05
CA ILE A 77 3.50 -4.66 7.04
C ILE A 77 2.69 -5.03 8.28
N GLU A 78 2.90 -4.30 9.39
CA GLU A 78 2.18 -4.50 10.63
C GLU A 78 0.73 -4.00 10.53
N ILE A 79 -0.14 -4.58 11.37
CA ILE A 79 -1.57 -4.24 11.47
C ILE A 79 -1.96 -3.85 12.91
N PRO A 80 -1.32 -2.82 13.50
CA PRO A 80 -1.42 -2.52 14.94
C PRO A 80 -2.82 -2.09 15.38
N PHE A 81 -3.69 -1.69 14.46
CA PHE A 81 -5.04 -1.22 14.76
C PHE A 81 -6.10 -2.30 14.65
N TYR A 82 -5.81 -3.40 13.96
CA TYR A 82 -6.70 -4.55 13.86
C TYR A 82 -6.51 -5.48 15.07
N ASP A 83 -7.61 -5.73 15.79
CA ASP A 83 -7.61 -6.59 16.98
C ASP A 83 -7.56 -8.07 16.61
N ILE A 84 -6.38 -8.52 16.22
CA ILE A 84 -6.08 -9.91 15.90
C ILE A 84 -5.04 -10.42 16.92
N PRO A 85 -5.39 -11.43 17.74
CA PRO A 85 -4.57 -11.78 18.92
C PRO A 85 -3.22 -12.42 18.57
N ASN A 86 -3.16 -13.20 17.48
CA ASN A 86 -1.94 -13.90 17.11
C ASN A 86 -1.46 -13.38 15.75
N GLN A 87 -0.32 -12.70 15.74
CA GLN A 87 0.25 -12.12 14.52
C GLN A 87 1.66 -12.64 14.30
N ASN A 88 1.95 -13.11 13.09
CA ASN A 88 3.27 -13.49 12.63
C ASN A 88 3.65 -12.65 11.41
N ILE A 89 4.70 -11.86 11.55
CA ILE A 89 5.19 -10.97 10.50
C ILE A 89 6.58 -11.42 10.07
N GLU A 90 6.72 -11.83 8.82
CA GLU A 90 7.94 -12.35 8.24
C GLU A 90 8.49 -11.43 7.14
N ARG A 91 9.81 -11.31 7.11
CA ARG A 91 10.55 -10.51 6.14
C ARG A 91 11.66 -11.36 5.54
N CYS A 92 11.60 -11.59 4.24
CA CYS A 92 12.63 -12.33 3.51
C CYS A 92 13.30 -11.41 2.48
N SER A 93 14.61 -11.25 2.60
CA SER A 93 15.39 -10.44 1.65
C SER A 93 15.98 -11.30 0.56
N VAL A 94 15.75 -10.89 -0.69
CA VAL A 94 16.40 -11.45 -1.88
C VAL A 94 16.95 -10.30 -2.72
N SER A 95 18.17 -10.42 -3.23
CA SER A 95 18.73 -9.38 -4.08
C SER A 95 18.59 -9.75 -5.55
N HIS A 96 18.05 -8.81 -6.34
CA HIS A 96 17.87 -8.98 -7.79
C HIS A 96 18.69 -7.98 -8.61
N GLY A 97 19.51 -7.14 -7.96
CA GLY A 97 20.44 -6.22 -8.61
C GLY A 97 19.81 -4.96 -9.23
N ILE A 98 18.52 -4.76 -9.09
CA ILE A 98 17.84 -3.53 -9.54
C ILE A 98 18.12 -2.42 -8.52
N ARG A 99 18.40 -1.22 -9.01
CA ARG A 99 18.62 -0.06 -8.14
C ARG A 99 17.31 0.40 -7.51
N LEU A 100 17.21 0.31 -6.19
CA LEU A 100 16.01 0.62 -5.43
C LEU A 100 16.17 1.87 -4.60
N ARG A 101 15.07 2.55 -4.35
CA ARG A 101 15.01 3.67 -3.41
C ARG A 101 13.59 3.92 -2.92
N HIS A 102 13.50 4.77 -1.89
CA HIS A 102 12.24 5.22 -1.36
C HIS A 102 11.38 5.86 -2.45
N TRP A 103 10.14 5.46 -2.48
CA TRP A 103 9.08 6.11 -3.21
C TRP A 103 8.02 6.59 -2.22
N ARG A 104 7.13 7.51 -2.58
CA ARG A 104 6.10 8.00 -1.66
C ARG A 104 5.36 6.83 -0.98
N ALA A 105 5.19 6.92 0.35
CA ALA A 105 4.64 5.90 1.24
C ALA A 105 5.53 4.67 1.48
N VAL A 106 6.67 4.54 0.80
CA VAL A 106 7.61 3.41 0.95
C VAL A 106 6.86 2.08 0.85
N GLY A 107 7.05 1.16 1.79
CA GLY A 107 6.35 -0.13 1.84
C GLY A 107 4.85 -0.02 2.15
N HIS A 108 4.40 1.03 2.86
CA HIS A 108 2.98 1.21 3.16
C HIS A 108 2.09 1.18 1.91
N GLY A 109 2.57 1.68 0.76
CA GLY A 109 1.76 1.73 -0.46
C GLY A 109 1.30 0.36 -0.95
N PHE A 110 2.19 -0.62 -0.96
CA PHE A 110 1.87 -1.97 -1.44
C PHE A 110 1.51 -2.94 -0.31
N ASN A 111 2.06 -2.77 0.90
CA ASN A 111 1.70 -3.61 2.03
C ASN A 111 0.26 -3.36 2.50
N LYS A 112 -0.15 -2.08 2.60
CA LYS A 112 -1.55 -1.78 2.95
C LYS A 112 -2.52 -2.20 1.86
N PHE A 113 -2.15 -2.13 0.58
CA PHE A 113 -2.94 -2.70 -0.51
C PHE A 113 -3.18 -4.20 -0.31
N ALA A 114 -2.11 -4.97 -0.05
CA ALA A 114 -2.23 -6.42 0.14
C ALA A 114 -3.04 -6.77 1.41
N ILE A 115 -2.80 -6.05 2.51
CA ILE A 115 -3.56 -6.23 3.76
C ILE A 115 -5.05 -5.97 3.53
N GLU A 116 -5.40 -4.85 2.94
CA GLU A 116 -6.79 -4.45 2.76
C GLU A 116 -7.54 -5.32 1.74
N ALA A 117 -6.85 -5.75 0.66
CA ALA A 117 -7.40 -6.72 -0.28
C ALA A 117 -7.68 -8.07 0.42
N PHE A 118 -6.76 -8.54 1.25
CA PHE A 118 -6.94 -9.79 1.99
C PHE A 118 -8.03 -9.69 3.07
N VAL A 119 -8.18 -8.53 3.72
CA VAL A 119 -9.30 -8.26 4.63
C VAL A 119 -10.64 -8.35 3.88
N ASP A 120 -10.72 -7.84 2.65
CA ASP A 120 -11.93 -8.00 1.81
C ASP A 120 -12.19 -9.46 1.42
N GLU A 121 -11.14 -10.23 1.10
CA GLU A 121 -11.28 -11.67 0.81
C GLU A 121 -11.84 -12.43 2.01
N ILE A 122 -11.36 -12.14 3.23
CA ILE A 122 -11.87 -12.78 4.46
C ILE A 122 -13.33 -12.37 4.70
N ALA A 123 -13.66 -11.09 4.58
CA ALA A 123 -15.02 -10.59 4.76
C ALA A 123 -15.99 -11.24 3.76
N SER A 124 -15.59 -11.31 2.49
CA SER A 124 -16.36 -11.95 1.41
C SER A 124 -16.54 -13.45 1.66
N GLY A 125 -15.50 -14.15 2.08
CA GLY A 125 -15.55 -15.58 2.41
C GLY A 125 -16.52 -15.90 3.55
N GLN A 126 -16.79 -14.93 4.43
CA GLN A 126 -17.76 -15.04 5.53
C GLN A 126 -19.12 -14.41 5.18
N SER A 127 -19.30 -13.86 3.99
CA SER A 127 -20.51 -13.11 3.60
C SER A 127 -20.82 -11.94 4.53
N VAL A 128 -19.79 -11.28 5.05
CA VAL A 128 -19.88 -10.11 5.93
C VAL A 128 -19.59 -8.85 5.11
N ASP A 129 -20.36 -7.80 5.34
CA ASP A 129 -20.10 -6.48 4.76
C ASP A 129 -18.69 -5.98 5.10
N PRO A 130 -17.87 -5.52 4.14
CA PRO A 130 -16.46 -5.17 4.36
C PRO A 130 -16.27 -3.97 5.30
N TYR A 131 -17.23 -3.06 5.40
CA TYR A 131 -17.22 -1.98 6.41
C TYR A 131 -17.45 -2.56 7.82
N GLN A 132 -18.50 -3.38 8.00
CA GLN A 132 -18.80 -3.99 9.29
C GLN A 132 -17.67 -4.90 9.77
N PHE A 133 -17.06 -5.64 8.85
CA PHE A 133 -15.91 -6.49 9.16
C PHE A 133 -14.73 -5.67 9.68
N ARG A 134 -14.33 -4.60 8.99
CA ARG A 134 -13.27 -3.69 9.46
C ARG A 134 -13.62 -3.01 10.77
N ARG A 135 -14.85 -2.61 10.96
CA ARG A 135 -15.34 -2.00 12.20
C ARG A 135 -15.16 -2.95 13.39
N THR A 136 -15.41 -4.25 13.18
CA THR A 136 -15.17 -5.29 14.18
C THR A 136 -13.67 -5.44 14.48
N LEU A 137 -12.82 -5.47 13.45
CA LEU A 137 -11.37 -5.54 13.63
C LEU A 137 -10.81 -4.29 14.34
N LEU A 138 -11.41 -3.13 14.14
CA LEU A 138 -10.99 -1.86 14.75
C LEU A 138 -11.58 -1.60 16.15
N ARG A 139 -12.35 -2.52 16.73
CA ARG A 139 -13.12 -2.33 17.98
C ARG A 139 -12.31 -1.78 19.16
N LYS A 140 -11.01 -2.06 19.22
CA LYS A 140 -10.08 -1.52 20.25
C LYS A 140 -9.42 -0.20 19.84
N SER A 141 -9.72 0.33 18.68
CA SER A 141 -9.19 1.60 18.17
C SER A 141 -10.31 2.61 17.91
N PRO A 142 -10.78 3.35 18.92
CA PRO A 142 -11.89 4.32 18.76
C PRO A 142 -11.61 5.35 17.65
N ARG A 143 -10.35 5.80 17.54
CA ARG A 143 -9.94 6.72 16.48
C ARG A 143 -10.01 6.08 15.10
N GLY A 144 -9.64 4.80 14.97
CA GLY A 144 -9.77 4.05 13.72
C GLY A 144 -11.24 3.85 13.33
N VAL A 145 -12.09 3.47 14.28
CA VAL A 145 -13.54 3.36 14.08
C VAL A 145 -14.13 4.69 13.60
N ASN A 146 -13.79 5.80 14.24
CA ASN A 146 -14.32 7.12 13.86
C ASN A 146 -13.91 7.50 12.42
N VAL A 147 -12.68 7.23 12.00
CA VAL A 147 -12.22 7.51 10.63
C VAL A 147 -12.96 6.64 9.61
N LEU A 148 -13.14 5.36 9.93
CA LEU A 148 -13.88 4.42 9.08
C LEU A 148 -15.36 4.80 8.97
N ASP A 149 -16.01 5.09 10.10
CA ASP A 149 -17.42 5.47 10.16
C ASP A 149 -17.67 6.78 9.38
N SER A 150 -16.78 7.77 9.52
CA SER A 150 -16.88 9.04 8.81
C SER A 150 -16.83 8.88 7.29
N VAL A 151 -15.93 8.04 6.76
CA VAL A 151 -15.88 7.84 5.30
C VAL A 151 -17.05 7.02 4.79
N ALA A 152 -17.56 6.07 5.58
CA ALA A 152 -18.74 5.30 5.25
C ALA A 152 -20.00 6.20 5.17
N GLU A 153 -20.15 7.13 6.14
CA GLU A 153 -21.22 8.14 6.12
C GLU A 153 -21.09 9.07 4.91
N MET A 154 -19.90 9.64 4.67
CA MET A 154 -19.64 10.52 3.52
C MET A 154 -19.95 9.87 2.17
N ALA A 155 -19.74 8.56 2.07
CA ALA A 155 -19.97 7.79 0.85
C ALA A 155 -21.39 7.22 0.73
N ASP A 156 -22.24 7.41 1.75
CA ASP A 156 -23.54 6.74 1.87
C ASP A 156 -23.38 5.21 1.70
N TRP A 157 -22.47 4.62 2.52
CA TRP A 157 -22.21 3.18 2.50
C TRP A 157 -23.49 2.42 2.89
N GLY A 158 -23.90 1.46 2.09
CA GLY A 158 -25.20 0.78 2.26
C GLY A 158 -26.35 1.45 1.52
N GLY A 159 -26.15 2.67 0.99
CA GLY A 159 -27.07 3.29 0.06
C GLY A 159 -27.03 2.64 -1.33
N ASN A 160 -27.92 3.08 -2.20
CA ASN A 160 -28.04 2.52 -3.55
C ASN A 160 -26.77 2.72 -4.37
N VAL A 161 -26.27 1.64 -4.95
CA VAL A 161 -25.18 1.67 -5.93
C VAL A 161 -25.78 1.54 -7.32
N PRO A 162 -25.50 2.49 -8.25
CA PRO A 162 -26.01 2.38 -9.62
C PRO A 162 -25.60 1.08 -10.29
N GLU A 163 -26.46 0.56 -11.17
CA GLU A 163 -26.19 -0.65 -11.94
C GLU A 163 -24.87 -0.56 -12.69
N GLY A 164 -24.10 -1.64 -12.70
CA GLY A 164 -22.76 -1.72 -13.33
C GLY A 164 -21.65 -1.03 -12.53
N ARG A 165 -21.92 -0.59 -11.28
CA ARG A 165 -20.91 -0.05 -10.38
C ARG A 165 -20.73 -0.91 -9.15
N ALA A 166 -19.56 -0.76 -8.52
CA ALA A 166 -19.23 -1.37 -7.24
C ALA A 166 -18.54 -0.36 -6.34
N ARG A 167 -18.65 -0.56 -5.03
CA ARG A 167 -17.92 0.23 -4.02
C ARG A 167 -16.96 -0.67 -3.24
N GLY A 168 -15.80 -0.12 -2.94
CA GLY A 168 -14.82 -0.72 -2.03
C GLY A 168 -14.47 0.27 -0.93
N ILE A 169 -14.13 -0.26 0.26
CA ILE A 169 -13.70 0.52 1.42
C ILE A 169 -12.37 -0.03 1.93
N ALA A 170 -11.45 0.86 2.30
CA ALA A 170 -10.16 0.49 2.86
C ALA A 170 -9.77 1.41 4.01
N PHE A 171 -8.91 0.88 4.90
CA PHE A 171 -8.34 1.60 6.03
C PHE A 171 -6.82 1.47 6.00
N ALA A 172 -6.10 2.52 6.33
CA ALA A 172 -4.64 2.48 6.41
C ALA A 172 -4.11 3.41 7.51
N ASP A 173 -2.94 3.07 8.01
CA ASP A 173 -2.16 3.89 8.92
C ASP A 173 -0.78 4.22 8.32
N HIS A 174 -0.24 5.38 8.69
CA HIS A 174 1.14 5.75 8.39
C HIS A 174 1.60 6.84 9.37
N SER A 175 2.69 6.56 10.09
CA SER A 175 3.33 7.55 10.99
C SER A 175 2.35 8.25 11.93
N GLY A 176 1.45 7.50 12.54
CA GLY A 176 0.44 8.01 13.48
C GLY A 176 -0.79 8.66 12.82
N SER A 177 -0.80 8.82 11.51
CA SER A 177 -2.01 9.22 10.77
C SER A 177 -2.85 8.01 10.43
N LEU A 178 -4.17 8.16 10.50
CA LEU A 178 -5.15 7.16 10.08
C LEU A 178 -5.95 7.73 8.92
N VAL A 179 -6.22 6.88 7.93
CA VAL A 179 -7.00 7.25 6.76
C VAL A 179 -7.92 6.10 6.38
N ALA A 180 -9.12 6.42 5.94
CA ALA A 180 -10.00 5.49 5.27
C ALA A 180 -10.49 6.11 3.95
N ALA A 181 -10.79 5.28 2.98
CA ALA A 181 -11.27 5.70 1.68
C ALA A 181 -12.36 4.76 1.18
N VAL A 182 -13.35 5.34 0.51
CA VAL A 182 -14.33 4.60 -0.30
C VAL A 182 -14.11 5.00 -1.75
N ALA A 183 -14.08 4.01 -2.62
CA ALA A 183 -14.05 4.23 -4.06
C ALA A 183 -15.26 3.58 -4.71
N GLU A 184 -15.95 4.31 -5.60
CA GLU A 184 -16.99 3.78 -6.46
C GLU A 184 -16.46 3.69 -7.89
N ILE A 185 -16.47 2.49 -8.45
CA ILE A 185 -15.93 2.19 -9.77
C ILE A 185 -16.94 1.47 -10.65
N SER A 186 -16.70 1.52 -11.95
CA SER A 186 -17.25 0.56 -12.92
C SER A 186 -16.11 -0.03 -13.75
N VAL A 187 -16.33 -1.24 -14.23
CA VAL A 187 -15.41 -1.94 -15.14
C VAL A 187 -16.14 -2.21 -16.44
N ASP A 188 -15.53 -1.81 -17.54
CA ASP A 188 -16.01 -2.19 -18.87
C ASP A 188 -15.63 -3.64 -19.13
N GLU A 189 -16.61 -4.52 -19.29
CA GLU A 189 -16.40 -5.97 -19.40
C GLU A 189 -15.64 -6.36 -20.68
N THR A 190 -15.72 -5.54 -21.71
CA THR A 190 -15.08 -5.83 -23.00
C THR A 190 -13.62 -5.42 -23.01
N SER A 191 -13.32 -4.23 -22.50
CA SER A 191 -11.96 -3.65 -22.54
C SER A 191 -11.19 -3.79 -21.23
N GLY A 192 -11.84 -4.19 -20.13
CA GLY A 192 -11.27 -4.22 -18.79
C GLY A 192 -10.96 -2.83 -18.20
N LYS A 193 -11.41 -1.75 -18.85
CA LYS A 193 -11.13 -0.39 -18.38
C LYS A 193 -11.91 -0.07 -17.11
N ILE A 194 -11.17 0.39 -16.11
CA ILE A 194 -11.74 0.87 -14.84
C ILE A 194 -12.03 2.36 -14.96
N LYS A 195 -13.24 2.76 -14.53
CA LYS A 195 -13.62 4.16 -14.37
C LYS A 195 -13.94 4.42 -12.89
N VAL A 196 -13.27 5.39 -12.30
CA VAL A 196 -13.57 5.88 -10.96
C VAL A 196 -14.65 6.96 -11.06
N HIS A 197 -15.71 6.83 -10.25
CA HIS A 197 -16.86 7.73 -10.21
C HIS A 197 -16.85 8.64 -8.99
N LYS A 198 -16.37 8.09 -7.85
CA LYS A 198 -16.36 8.80 -6.58
C LYS A 198 -15.21 8.35 -5.71
#